data_de6b61ac51092f95290228136dca9b35
#
_entry.id   de6b61ac51092f95290228136dca9b35
#
_cell.length_a   1.000
_cell.length_b   1.000
_cell.length_c   1.000
_cell.angle_alpha   90.00
_cell.angle_beta   90.00
_cell.angle_gamma   90.00
#
_symmetry.space_group_name_H-M   'P 1'
#
loop_
_entity.id
_entity.type
_entity.pdbx_description
1 polymer ?
#
loop_
_entity_poly.entity_id
_entity_poly.type
_entity_poly.pdbx_seq_one_letter_code
_entity_poly.pdbx_strand_id
1 'polypeptide(L)'
;MNPPTEAERIARGMARALAASPDDRAQAREHLARALGRDARWLTTVQRAVRQRFGAYGGEALAARHEELAGFLARRPAFLEAFENIHERPYLAGYFTFHPRMGAAPLALGGAAMPALATAGDLAAWLKLGVEELDWFAGVRVRDGRRLAEPLNHYRYQWVPKANGGMRLLEIPKRRLKQMQRRILDEILYFVPPHEAAHGFRPRHSALTHAAGHAGRAAVLRMDLRNFFVSVPARRVHALFAALGFPASVARLLTGLTCHITPKAVLREQLAARAADRGYRGYDAAAWRNWSAWFAPHLPQGAPSSPVLANLCAFNLDVRLAALAEDAGVHYTRYADDLAFSGERALARGVEGFKRIVATIAAGEGFAVNARKTHLMLRSQRQQLTGVVVNARPNVRRDDYERLKAILHNCARHGPAGQNREGLPDFRAHLAGRVAHLARLNPARGARLARSLAAIAWPD
;
A
#
# COMPACT_ATOMS: atom_id res chain seq x y z
N MET A 1 5.17 7.26 -18.83
CA MET A 1 6.61 7.16 -19.18
C MET A 1 6.73 7.59 -20.62
N ASN A 2 7.62 8.54 -20.92
CA ASN A 2 8.00 8.81 -22.31
C ASN A 2 8.63 7.55 -22.94
N PRO A 3 8.56 7.34 -24.26
CA PRO A 3 9.28 6.26 -24.89
C PRO A 3 10.75 6.35 -24.49
N PRO A 4 11.44 5.21 -24.30
CA PRO A 4 12.83 5.23 -23.88
C PRO A 4 13.65 6.02 -24.90
N THR A 5 14.54 6.87 -24.39
CA THR A 5 15.49 7.60 -25.22
C THR A 5 16.39 6.60 -25.97
N GLU A 6 17.05 7.05 -27.03
CA GLU A 6 17.98 6.20 -27.77
C GLU A 6 19.09 5.67 -26.84
N ALA A 7 19.62 6.53 -25.96
CA ALA A 7 20.60 6.13 -24.96
C ALA A 7 20.09 5.02 -24.02
N GLU A 8 18.86 5.12 -23.56
CA GLU A 8 18.25 4.10 -22.72
C GLU A 8 18.04 2.77 -23.48
N ARG A 9 17.70 2.82 -24.77
CA ARG A 9 17.58 1.61 -25.61
C ARG A 9 18.93 0.91 -25.76
N ILE A 10 20.00 1.67 -26.00
CA ILE A 10 21.36 1.13 -26.12
C ILE A 10 21.82 0.56 -24.79
N ALA A 11 21.62 1.28 -23.68
CA ALA A 11 21.95 0.78 -22.34
C ALA A 11 21.24 -0.53 -21.98
N ARG A 12 19.97 -0.69 -22.39
CA ARG A 12 19.26 -1.97 -22.27
C ARG A 12 19.85 -3.08 -23.11
N GLY A 13 20.28 -2.78 -24.32
CA GLY A 13 21.00 -3.72 -25.19
C GLY A 13 22.30 -4.20 -24.55
N MET A 14 23.08 -3.27 -24.00
CA MET A 14 24.31 -3.57 -23.24
C MET A 14 24.02 -4.43 -22.00
N ALA A 15 22.98 -4.09 -21.24
CA ALA A 15 22.58 -4.87 -20.06
C ALA A 15 22.21 -6.31 -20.42
N ARG A 16 21.49 -6.52 -21.54
CA ARG A 16 21.16 -7.85 -22.05
C ARG A 16 22.41 -8.62 -22.48
N ALA A 17 23.35 -7.96 -23.14
CA ALA A 17 24.60 -8.58 -23.55
C ALA A 17 25.42 -9.06 -22.35
N LEU A 18 25.50 -8.28 -21.28
CA LEU A 18 26.15 -8.67 -20.03
C LEU A 18 25.40 -9.77 -19.31
N ALA A 19 24.07 -9.68 -19.23
CA ALA A 19 23.23 -10.71 -18.62
C ALA A 19 23.34 -12.08 -19.35
N ALA A 20 23.56 -12.07 -20.66
CA ALA A 20 23.73 -13.24 -21.47
C ALA A 20 25.19 -13.78 -21.51
N SER A 21 26.16 -13.03 -20.97
CA SER A 21 27.55 -13.45 -20.92
C SER A 21 27.84 -14.26 -19.67
N PRO A 22 28.85 -15.15 -19.67
CA PRO A 22 29.41 -15.69 -18.44
C PRO A 22 30.00 -14.59 -17.53
N ASP A 23 30.21 -14.89 -16.22
CA ASP A 23 30.89 -13.98 -15.31
C ASP A 23 32.41 -13.99 -15.54
N ASP A 24 32.80 -13.59 -16.72
CA ASP A 24 34.16 -13.45 -17.19
C ASP A 24 34.36 -12.09 -17.86
N ARG A 25 35.46 -11.41 -17.53
CA ARG A 25 35.72 -10.04 -18.01
C ARG A 25 35.90 -9.98 -19.53
N ALA A 26 36.61 -10.95 -20.11
CA ALA A 26 36.92 -10.94 -21.53
C ALA A 26 35.68 -11.27 -22.36
N GLN A 27 34.92 -12.28 -21.95
CA GLN A 27 33.67 -12.67 -22.60
C GLN A 27 32.59 -11.60 -22.47
N ALA A 28 32.46 -10.98 -21.30
CA ALA A 28 31.55 -9.87 -21.11
C ALA A 28 31.90 -8.66 -22.01
N ARG A 29 33.19 -8.39 -22.25
CA ARG A 29 33.64 -7.37 -23.20
C ARG A 29 33.30 -7.76 -24.63
N GLU A 30 33.52 -8.99 -25.00
CA GLU A 30 33.18 -9.50 -26.34
C GLU A 30 31.66 -9.36 -26.59
N HIS A 31 30.84 -9.75 -25.64
CA HIS A 31 29.38 -9.60 -25.74
C HIS A 31 28.96 -8.13 -25.89
N LEU A 32 29.56 -7.21 -25.11
CA LEU A 32 29.31 -5.76 -25.28
C LEU A 32 29.76 -5.27 -26.66
N ALA A 33 30.95 -5.65 -27.12
CA ALA A 33 31.47 -5.28 -28.43
C ALA A 33 30.57 -5.78 -29.56
N ARG A 34 30.08 -7.01 -29.46
CA ARG A 34 29.14 -7.59 -30.44
C ARG A 34 27.78 -6.88 -30.38
N ALA A 35 27.27 -6.53 -29.19
CA ALA A 35 26.04 -5.77 -29.06
C ALA A 35 26.11 -4.39 -29.70
N LEU A 36 27.28 -3.75 -29.62
CA LEU A 36 27.52 -2.39 -30.10
C LEU A 36 28.19 -2.33 -31.49
N GLY A 37 28.46 -3.49 -32.12
CA GLY A 37 29.14 -3.61 -33.42
C GLY A 37 30.61 -3.16 -33.42
N ARG A 38 31.17 -2.84 -32.26
CA ARG A 38 32.60 -2.45 -32.12
C ARG A 38 33.11 -2.62 -30.69
N ASP A 39 34.39 -2.79 -30.55
CA ASP A 39 35.12 -2.67 -29.29
C ASP A 39 35.61 -1.24 -29.08
N ALA A 40 35.33 -0.65 -27.92
CA ALA A 40 35.66 0.73 -27.58
C ALA A 40 36.37 0.81 -26.22
N ARG A 41 37.33 1.75 -26.07
CA ARG A 41 38.13 1.90 -24.84
C ARG A 41 37.26 2.17 -23.61
N TRP A 42 36.20 2.94 -23.74
CA TRP A 42 35.30 3.29 -22.65
C TRP A 42 34.56 2.07 -22.04
N LEU A 43 34.41 0.97 -22.78
CA LEU A 43 33.83 -0.28 -22.28
C LEU A 43 34.59 -0.84 -21.07
N THR A 44 35.90 -0.62 -20.99
CA THR A 44 36.72 -1.03 -19.83
C THR A 44 36.31 -0.30 -18.56
N THR A 45 36.01 1.00 -18.66
CA THR A 45 35.55 1.82 -17.54
C THR A 45 34.16 1.40 -17.11
N VAL A 46 33.26 1.14 -18.07
CA VAL A 46 31.92 0.65 -17.81
C VAL A 46 31.96 -0.73 -17.10
N GLN A 47 32.75 -1.67 -17.61
CA GLN A 47 32.90 -3.00 -16.99
C GLN A 47 33.41 -2.94 -15.55
N ARG A 48 34.39 -2.06 -15.29
CA ARG A 48 34.92 -1.87 -13.93
C ARG A 48 33.82 -1.36 -13.00
N ALA A 49 33.05 -0.37 -13.45
CA ALA A 49 31.92 0.19 -12.68
C ALA A 49 30.81 -0.87 -12.46
N VAL A 50 30.53 -1.72 -13.45
CA VAL A 50 29.58 -2.82 -13.30
C VAL A 50 30.05 -3.82 -12.24
N ARG A 51 31.31 -4.28 -12.33
CA ARG A 51 31.90 -5.18 -11.34
C ARG A 51 31.84 -4.61 -9.92
N GLN A 52 32.19 -3.33 -9.77
CA GLN A 52 32.17 -2.65 -8.48
C GLN A 52 30.76 -2.55 -7.90
N ARG A 53 29.74 -2.30 -8.72
CA ARG A 53 28.35 -2.08 -8.26
C ARG A 53 27.57 -3.37 -8.10
N PHE A 54 27.81 -4.38 -8.95
CA PHE A 54 27.01 -5.60 -9.05
C PHE A 54 27.76 -6.87 -8.63
N GLY A 55 29.07 -6.78 -8.40
CA GLY A 55 29.89 -7.92 -7.99
C GLY A 55 30.23 -8.91 -9.11
N ALA A 56 29.78 -8.69 -10.33
CA ALA A 56 29.95 -9.58 -11.47
C ALA A 56 30.20 -8.80 -12.76
N TYR A 57 30.81 -9.44 -13.77
CA TYR A 57 30.94 -8.92 -15.12
C TYR A 57 29.80 -9.38 -16.03
N GLY A 58 29.19 -10.51 -15.74
CA GLY A 58 28.13 -11.12 -16.52
C GLY A 58 27.36 -12.17 -15.72
N GLY A 59 26.55 -12.97 -16.41
CA GLY A 59 25.89 -14.15 -15.86
C GLY A 59 24.63 -13.87 -15.04
N GLU A 60 24.24 -14.88 -14.25
CA GLU A 60 22.97 -14.90 -13.52
C GLU A 60 22.77 -13.73 -12.56
N ALA A 61 23.83 -13.26 -11.92
CA ALA A 61 23.77 -12.13 -11.00
C ALA A 61 23.34 -10.84 -11.71
N LEU A 62 23.74 -10.65 -12.96
CA LEU A 62 23.31 -9.51 -13.77
C LEU A 62 21.99 -9.77 -14.48
N ALA A 63 21.69 -11.00 -14.86
CA ALA A 63 20.42 -11.38 -15.47
C ALA A 63 19.23 -11.09 -14.56
N ALA A 64 19.33 -11.40 -13.26
CA ALA A 64 18.31 -11.08 -12.25
C ALA A 64 18.08 -9.57 -12.05
N ARG A 65 19.09 -8.74 -12.34
CA ARG A 65 19.10 -7.27 -12.11
C ARG A 65 19.25 -6.47 -13.40
N HIS A 66 18.92 -7.04 -14.56
CA HIS A 66 19.23 -6.42 -15.85
C HIS A 66 18.59 -5.04 -16.07
N GLU A 67 17.40 -4.75 -15.54
CA GLU A 67 16.78 -3.43 -15.64
C GLU A 67 17.47 -2.40 -14.75
N GLU A 68 17.90 -2.81 -13.55
CA GLU A 68 18.73 -1.96 -12.68
C GLU A 68 20.08 -1.68 -13.36
N LEU A 69 20.67 -2.72 -13.95
CA LEU A 69 21.90 -2.61 -14.73
C LEU A 69 21.71 -1.66 -15.92
N ALA A 70 20.61 -1.78 -16.68
CA ALA A 70 20.32 -0.87 -17.80
C ALA A 70 20.21 0.57 -17.33
N GLY A 71 19.47 0.84 -16.26
CA GLY A 71 19.37 2.18 -15.67
C GLY A 71 20.70 2.69 -15.10
N PHE A 72 21.55 1.82 -14.58
CA PHE A 72 22.89 2.16 -14.15
C PHE A 72 23.79 2.54 -15.33
N LEU A 73 23.79 1.74 -16.40
CA LEU A 73 24.57 1.98 -17.61
C LEU A 73 24.18 3.29 -18.29
N ALA A 74 22.87 3.56 -18.41
CA ALA A 74 22.36 4.78 -19.03
C ALA A 74 22.85 6.10 -18.38
N ARG A 75 23.30 6.02 -17.10
CA ARG A 75 23.78 7.17 -16.32
C ARG A 75 25.30 7.20 -16.15
N ARG A 76 26.06 6.32 -16.81
CA ARG A 76 27.54 6.31 -16.67
C ARG A 76 28.16 7.42 -17.50
N PRO A 77 29.04 8.24 -16.88
CA PRO A 77 29.74 9.31 -17.62
C PRO A 77 30.43 8.80 -18.88
N ALA A 78 31.21 7.72 -18.80
CA ALA A 78 31.89 7.16 -19.95
C ALA A 78 30.95 6.69 -21.08
N PHE A 79 29.71 6.26 -20.77
CA PHE A 79 28.71 5.95 -21.77
C PHE A 79 28.08 7.22 -22.38
N LEU A 80 27.77 8.21 -21.55
CA LEU A 80 27.16 9.47 -21.99
C LEU A 80 28.13 10.26 -22.88
N GLU A 81 29.40 10.36 -22.49
CA GLU A 81 30.46 10.97 -23.28
C GLU A 81 30.62 10.30 -24.67
N ALA A 82 30.62 8.96 -24.67
CA ALA A 82 30.67 8.20 -25.92
C ALA A 82 29.40 8.39 -26.76
N PHE A 83 28.23 8.57 -26.13
CA PHE A 83 26.97 8.78 -26.81
C PHE A 83 26.88 10.20 -27.46
N GLU A 84 27.48 11.22 -26.84
CA GLU A 84 27.56 12.59 -27.34
C GLU A 84 28.61 12.76 -28.44
N ASN A 85 29.66 11.92 -28.44
CA ASN A 85 30.70 11.95 -29.44
C ASN A 85 30.25 11.31 -30.75
N ILE A 86 30.08 12.08 -31.82
CA ILE A 86 29.59 11.61 -33.12
C ILE A 86 30.45 10.44 -33.67
N HIS A 87 31.76 10.46 -33.45
CA HIS A 87 32.69 9.43 -33.94
C HIS A 87 32.69 8.16 -33.06
N GLU A 88 32.31 8.27 -31.80
CA GLU A 88 32.27 7.16 -30.82
C GLU A 88 30.86 6.73 -30.45
N ARG A 89 29.83 7.40 -30.97
CA ARG A 89 28.43 7.16 -30.60
C ARG A 89 28.08 5.68 -30.74
N PRO A 90 27.70 5.03 -29.65
CA PRO A 90 27.30 3.62 -29.68
C PRO A 90 25.94 3.47 -30.37
N TYR A 91 25.77 2.35 -31.06
CA TYR A 91 24.48 1.90 -31.61
C TYR A 91 24.32 0.40 -31.38
N LEU A 92 23.09 -0.10 -31.41
CA LEU A 92 22.85 -1.53 -31.28
C LEU A 92 23.02 -2.23 -32.63
N ALA A 93 24.12 -3.00 -32.78
CA ALA A 93 24.41 -3.82 -33.93
C ALA A 93 23.92 -5.27 -33.74
N GLY A 94 23.80 -5.72 -32.48
CA GLY A 94 23.37 -7.07 -32.15
C GLY A 94 22.48 -7.13 -30.93
N TYR A 95 21.59 -8.14 -30.90
CA TYR A 95 20.70 -8.38 -29.78
C TYR A 95 21.03 -9.70 -29.12
N PHE A 96 21.14 -9.67 -27.79
CA PHE A 96 21.32 -10.87 -26.98
C PHE A 96 19.99 -11.26 -26.34
N THR A 97 19.65 -12.52 -26.43
CA THR A 97 18.54 -13.10 -25.67
C THR A 97 19.07 -13.60 -24.34
N PHE A 98 18.37 -13.32 -23.28
CA PHE A 98 18.62 -13.90 -21.96
C PHE A 98 17.29 -14.21 -21.31
N HIS A 99 17.29 -15.21 -20.44
CA HIS A 99 16.10 -15.56 -19.68
C HIS A 99 16.15 -14.81 -18.34
N PRO A 100 15.24 -13.88 -18.07
CA PRO A 100 15.18 -13.21 -16.77
C PRO A 100 14.94 -14.27 -15.69
N ARG A 101 15.59 -14.10 -14.54
CA ARG A 101 15.42 -14.98 -13.37
C ARG A 101 14.96 -14.15 -12.18
N MET A 102 14.23 -14.78 -11.28
CA MET A 102 13.91 -14.18 -10.01
C MET A 102 15.13 -14.10 -9.12
N GLY A 103 15.28 -12.97 -8.42
CA GLY A 103 16.20 -12.86 -7.30
C GLY A 103 15.67 -13.60 -6.06
N ALA A 104 16.56 -13.91 -5.12
CA ALA A 104 16.13 -14.42 -3.82
C ALA A 104 15.39 -13.32 -3.04
N ALA A 105 14.25 -13.66 -2.44
CA ALA A 105 13.59 -12.76 -1.52
C ALA A 105 14.48 -12.58 -0.26
N PRO A 106 14.74 -11.34 0.18
CA PRO A 106 15.55 -11.07 1.37
C PRO A 106 14.94 -11.73 2.62
N LEU A 107 15.78 -12.27 3.51
CA LEU A 107 15.35 -12.82 4.80
C LEU A 107 14.56 -11.81 5.64
N ALA A 108 14.93 -10.54 5.58
CA ALA A 108 14.22 -9.44 6.24
C ALA A 108 12.77 -9.28 5.76
N LEU A 109 12.42 -9.78 4.56
CA LEU A 109 11.06 -9.83 4.04
C LEU A 109 10.40 -11.21 4.26
N GLY A 110 10.90 -11.99 5.22
CA GLY A 110 10.33 -13.28 5.64
C GLY A 110 10.92 -14.50 4.96
N GLY A 111 11.81 -14.37 3.96
CA GLY A 111 12.47 -15.48 3.25
C GLY A 111 11.49 -16.47 2.61
N ALA A 112 10.21 -16.11 2.47
CA ALA A 112 9.18 -16.99 1.93
C ALA A 112 9.46 -17.32 0.44
N ALA A 113 9.18 -18.55 0.05
CA ALA A 113 9.24 -18.95 -1.34
C ALA A 113 8.16 -18.19 -2.14
N MET A 114 8.60 -17.27 -2.99
CA MET A 114 7.73 -16.58 -3.92
C MET A 114 7.41 -17.47 -5.12
N PRO A 115 6.22 -17.33 -5.74
CA PRO A 115 5.94 -18.05 -6.98
C PRO A 115 6.98 -17.68 -8.05
N ALA A 116 7.45 -18.68 -8.81
CA ALA A 116 8.46 -18.52 -9.84
C ALA A 116 7.89 -17.81 -11.07
N LEU A 117 7.94 -16.48 -11.07
CA LEU A 117 7.38 -15.60 -12.10
C LEU A 117 8.49 -14.72 -12.70
N ALA A 118 9.31 -15.31 -13.55
CA ALA A 118 10.46 -14.63 -14.14
C ALA A 118 10.08 -13.77 -15.36
N THR A 119 9.01 -14.13 -16.07
CA THR A 119 8.56 -13.48 -17.30
C THR A 119 7.09 -13.04 -17.24
N ALA A 120 6.69 -12.18 -18.19
CA ALA A 120 5.28 -11.85 -18.38
C ALA A 120 4.44 -13.09 -18.72
N GLY A 121 5.02 -14.06 -19.45
CA GLY A 121 4.37 -15.34 -19.77
C GLY A 121 4.08 -16.16 -18.51
N ASP A 122 5.06 -16.27 -17.59
CA ASP A 122 4.87 -16.97 -16.32
C ASP A 122 3.77 -16.33 -15.48
N LEU A 123 3.77 -14.99 -15.40
CA LEU A 123 2.75 -14.24 -14.68
C LEU A 123 1.36 -14.41 -15.30
N ALA A 124 1.27 -14.37 -16.65
CA ALA A 124 0.02 -14.59 -17.36
C ALA A 124 -0.51 -16.01 -17.12
N ALA A 125 0.34 -17.04 -17.26
CA ALA A 125 -0.01 -18.43 -16.98
C ALA A 125 -0.45 -18.62 -15.52
N TRP A 126 0.31 -18.05 -14.58
CA TRP A 126 -0.07 -18.07 -13.15
C TRP A 126 -1.42 -17.42 -12.91
N LEU A 127 -1.76 -16.28 -13.54
CA LEU A 127 -3.06 -15.62 -13.43
C LEU A 127 -4.16 -16.27 -14.28
N LYS A 128 -3.84 -17.29 -15.09
CA LYS A 128 -4.73 -17.93 -16.07
C LYS A 128 -5.26 -16.95 -17.13
N LEU A 129 -4.35 -16.15 -17.70
CA LEU A 129 -4.59 -15.14 -18.72
C LEU A 129 -3.70 -15.34 -19.93
N GLY A 130 -4.09 -14.75 -21.06
CA GLY A 130 -3.16 -14.48 -22.17
C GLY A 130 -2.26 -13.28 -21.83
N VAL A 131 -1.09 -13.18 -22.49
CA VAL A 131 -0.15 -12.08 -22.26
C VAL A 131 -0.76 -10.72 -22.65
N GLU A 132 -1.52 -10.65 -23.73
CA GLU A 132 -2.20 -9.43 -24.16
C GLU A 132 -3.28 -8.99 -23.17
N GLU A 133 -3.99 -9.95 -22.60
CA GLU A 133 -4.99 -9.71 -21.58
C GLU A 133 -4.35 -9.23 -20.27
N LEU A 134 -3.21 -9.80 -19.90
CA LEU A 134 -2.40 -9.31 -18.77
C LEU A 134 -1.96 -7.86 -18.97
N ASP A 135 -1.46 -7.51 -20.16
CA ASP A 135 -1.05 -6.14 -20.51
C ASP A 135 -2.22 -5.16 -20.41
N TRP A 136 -3.41 -5.59 -20.84
CA TRP A 136 -4.62 -4.79 -20.76
C TRP A 136 -5.05 -4.54 -19.30
N PHE A 137 -5.09 -5.57 -18.45
CA PHE A 137 -5.42 -5.42 -17.03
C PHE A 137 -4.36 -4.63 -16.26
N ALA A 138 -3.09 -4.78 -16.58
CA ALA A 138 -2.00 -4.03 -15.98
C ALA A 138 -1.94 -2.57 -16.45
N GLY A 139 -2.78 -2.16 -17.41
CA GLY A 139 -2.84 -0.79 -17.92
C GLY A 139 -1.55 -0.33 -18.62
N VAL A 140 -0.74 -1.25 -19.14
CA VAL A 140 0.57 -0.94 -19.75
C VAL A 140 0.42 0.00 -20.95
N ARG A 141 -0.69 -0.06 -21.66
CA ARG A 141 -0.99 0.72 -22.87
C ARG A 141 -1.82 1.98 -22.60
N VAL A 142 -2.48 2.09 -21.44
CA VAL A 142 -3.39 3.21 -21.09
C VAL A 142 -2.68 4.13 -20.09
N ARG A 143 -2.06 5.20 -20.58
CA ARG A 143 -1.23 6.11 -19.76
C ARG A 143 -1.91 7.43 -19.36
N ASP A 144 -3.06 7.77 -19.93
CA ASP A 144 -3.54 9.16 -19.90
C ASP A 144 -4.58 9.45 -18.80
N GLY A 145 -4.88 8.50 -17.88
CA GLY A 145 -5.93 8.71 -16.88
C GLY A 145 -7.30 9.03 -17.51
N ARG A 146 -7.52 8.67 -18.78
CA ARG A 146 -8.81 8.82 -19.46
C ARG A 146 -9.78 7.79 -18.91
N ARG A 147 -11.00 8.22 -18.65
CA ARG A 147 -12.10 7.30 -18.34
C ARG A 147 -12.45 6.54 -19.62
N LEU A 148 -12.23 5.25 -19.61
CA LEU A 148 -12.68 4.38 -20.67
C LEU A 148 -14.22 4.26 -20.59
N ALA A 149 -14.86 4.01 -21.73
CA ALA A 149 -16.28 3.70 -21.74
C ALA A 149 -16.55 2.39 -20.97
N GLU A 150 -17.68 2.30 -20.29
CA GLU A 150 -18.17 1.01 -19.82
C GLU A 150 -18.46 0.11 -21.05
N PRO A 151 -18.04 -1.17 -21.07
CA PRO A 151 -17.53 -2.00 -19.98
C PRO A 151 -15.99 -2.02 -19.81
N LEU A 152 -15.23 -1.21 -20.57
CA LEU A 152 -13.76 -1.28 -20.66
C LEU A 152 -13.02 -0.82 -19.39
N ASN A 153 -13.71 -0.11 -18.50
CA ASN A 153 -13.14 0.28 -17.21
C ASN A 153 -12.92 -0.94 -16.30
N HIS A 154 -11.76 -1.00 -15.65
CA HIS A 154 -11.45 -2.04 -14.66
C HIS A 154 -12.01 -1.75 -13.27
N TYR A 155 -12.37 -0.49 -12.99
CA TYR A 155 -12.88 -0.03 -11.70
C TYR A 155 -14.26 0.59 -11.82
N ARG A 156 -15.04 0.46 -10.72
CA ARG A 156 -16.26 1.23 -10.45
C ARG A 156 -15.93 2.26 -9.38
N TYR A 157 -16.52 3.43 -9.48
CA TYR A 157 -16.29 4.54 -8.56
C TYR A 157 -17.53 4.81 -7.75
N GLN A 158 -17.38 4.84 -6.43
CA GLN A 158 -18.50 5.12 -5.53
C GLN A 158 -18.07 6.15 -4.48
N TRP A 159 -18.84 7.22 -4.37
CA TRP A 159 -18.67 8.21 -3.32
C TRP A 159 -19.50 7.83 -2.10
N VAL A 160 -18.85 7.72 -0.93
CA VAL A 160 -19.47 7.35 0.34
C VAL A 160 -19.29 8.50 1.32
N PRO A 161 -20.37 8.97 2.00
CA PRO A 161 -20.27 10.02 3.01
C PRO A 161 -19.41 9.54 4.20
N LYS A 162 -18.60 10.45 4.75
CA LYS A 162 -17.85 10.25 5.99
C LYS A 162 -18.67 10.72 7.19
N ALA A 163 -18.57 10.05 8.35
CA ALA A 163 -19.27 10.40 9.57
C ALA A 163 -19.01 11.84 10.07
N ASN A 164 -17.85 12.41 9.72
CA ASN A 164 -17.46 13.78 10.10
C ASN A 164 -17.65 14.81 8.97
N GLY A 165 -18.52 14.51 8.02
CA GLY A 165 -18.72 15.31 6.81
C GLY A 165 -17.64 15.06 5.74
N GLY A 166 -17.97 15.39 4.50
CA GLY A 166 -17.15 15.12 3.34
C GLY A 166 -17.38 13.71 2.76
N MET A 167 -16.71 13.43 1.64
CA MET A 167 -16.90 12.21 0.87
C MET A 167 -15.61 11.39 0.82
N ARG A 168 -15.76 10.09 0.65
CA ARG A 168 -14.70 9.13 0.42
C ARG A 168 -14.93 8.48 -0.94
N LEU A 169 -13.94 8.51 -1.81
CA LEU A 169 -13.99 7.76 -3.06
C LEU A 169 -13.58 6.31 -2.82
N LEU A 170 -14.45 5.39 -3.20
CA LEU A 170 -14.12 3.98 -3.31
C LEU A 170 -13.84 3.66 -4.78
N GLU A 171 -12.68 3.06 -5.03
CA GLU A 171 -12.23 2.56 -6.33
C GLU A 171 -12.31 1.05 -6.29
N ILE A 172 -13.45 0.53 -6.73
CA ILE A 172 -13.81 -0.89 -6.57
C ILE A 172 -13.41 -1.65 -7.83
N PRO A 173 -12.42 -2.55 -7.78
CA PRO A 173 -12.04 -3.35 -8.94
C PRO A 173 -13.20 -4.26 -9.36
N LYS A 174 -13.45 -4.38 -10.67
CA LYS A 174 -14.40 -5.34 -11.24
C LYS A 174 -13.94 -6.77 -10.98
N ARG A 175 -14.85 -7.71 -11.12
CA ARG A 175 -14.71 -9.11 -10.68
C ARG A 175 -13.39 -9.75 -11.10
N ARG A 176 -13.00 -9.68 -12.38
CA ARG A 176 -11.76 -10.33 -12.89
C ARG A 176 -10.51 -9.71 -12.26
N LEU A 177 -10.36 -8.39 -12.30
CA LEU A 177 -9.23 -7.71 -11.68
C LEU A 177 -9.19 -7.97 -10.16
N LYS A 178 -10.35 -7.96 -9.49
CA LYS A 178 -10.44 -8.28 -8.06
C LYS A 178 -9.95 -9.69 -7.72
N GLN A 179 -10.23 -10.68 -8.57
CA GLN A 179 -9.73 -12.04 -8.41
C GLN A 179 -8.20 -12.12 -8.54
N MET A 180 -7.62 -11.43 -9.53
CA MET A 180 -6.15 -11.34 -9.69
C MET A 180 -5.49 -10.68 -8.48
N GLN A 181 -6.05 -9.56 -8.00
CA GLN A 181 -5.56 -8.86 -6.81
C GLN A 181 -5.69 -9.73 -5.54
N ARG A 182 -6.72 -10.56 -5.43
CA ARG A 182 -6.81 -11.55 -4.34
C ARG A 182 -5.72 -12.59 -4.44
N ARG A 183 -5.47 -13.13 -5.64
CA ARG A 183 -4.40 -14.11 -5.84
C ARG A 183 -3.03 -13.54 -5.49
N ILE A 184 -2.74 -12.30 -5.92
CA ILE A 184 -1.52 -11.58 -5.53
C ILE A 184 -1.43 -11.41 -4.01
N LEU A 185 -2.55 -11.08 -3.36
CA LEU A 185 -2.63 -10.96 -1.91
C LEU A 185 -2.33 -12.29 -1.21
N ASP A 186 -3.02 -13.35 -1.62
CA ASP A 186 -3.01 -14.65 -0.93
C ASP A 186 -1.72 -15.43 -1.18
N GLU A 187 -1.15 -15.37 -2.39
CA GLU A 187 -0.01 -16.20 -2.80
C GLU A 187 1.34 -15.44 -2.80
N ILE A 188 1.34 -14.11 -2.63
CA ILE A 188 2.56 -13.29 -2.56
C ILE A 188 2.60 -12.45 -1.28
N LEU A 189 1.62 -11.55 -1.10
CA LEU A 189 1.74 -10.48 -0.11
C LEU A 189 1.55 -10.96 1.33
N TYR A 190 0.74 -11.99 1.57
CA TYR A 190 0.54 -12.54 2.93
C TYR A 190 1.76 -13.20 3.52
N PHE A 191 2.74 -13.58 2.69
CA PHE A 191 4.01 -14.14 3.15
C PHE A 191 5.03 -13.08 3.57
N VAL A 192 4.76 -11.80 3.28
CA VAL A 192 5.66 -10.70 3.62
C VAL A 192 5.21 -10.07 4.94
N PRO A 193 6.02 -10.14 6.01
CA PRO A 193 5.63 -9.60 7.30
C PRO A 193 5.66 -8.05 7.28
N PRO A 194 4.57 -7.37 7.68
CA PRO A 194 4.62 -5.95 7.97
C PRO A 194 5.36 -5.69 9.28
N HIS A 195 5.70 -4.43 9.56
CA HIS A 195 6.28 -4.03 10.85
C HIS A 195 5.36 -4.44 12.01
N GLU A 196 5.93 -4.81 13.15
CA GLU A 196 5.16 -5.31 14.30
C GLU A 196 4.16 -4.29 14.87
N ALA A 197 4.48 -3.00 14.81
CA ALA A 197 3.56 -1.93 15.21
C ALA A 197 2.30 -1.82 14.34
N ALA A 198 2.28 -2.45 13.14
CA ALA A 198 1.11 -2.44 12.25
C ALA A 198 0.08 -3.48 12.66
N HIS A 199 -1.06 -3.05 13.19
CA HIS A 199 -2.15 -3.92 13.65
C HIS A 199 -3.34 -4.01 12.66
N GLY A 200 -3.51 -3.01 11.79
CA GLY A 200 -4.56 -3.03 10.76
C GLY A 200 -4.23 -3.99 9.63
N PHE A 201 -5.25 -4.67 9.08
CA PHE A 201 -5.13 -5.52 7.89
C PHE A 201 -4.11 -6.66 7.99
N ARG A 202 -3.86 -7.15 9.17
CA ARG A 202 -2.90 -8.20 9.48
C ARG A 202 -3.61 -9.39 10.13
N PRO A 203 -3.32 -10.65 9.73
CA PRO A 203 -3.84 -11.83 10.42
C PRO A 203 -3.52 -11.80 11.92
N ARG A 204 -4.43 -12.30 12.74
CA ARG A 204 -4.33 -12.36 14.21
C ARG A 204 -4.24 -10.99 14.91
N HIS A 205 -4.35 -9.87 14.19
CA HIS A 205 -4.40 -8.51 14.73
C HIS A 205 -5.80 -7.90 14.51
N SER A 206 -6.15 -6.93 15.32
CA SER A 206 -7.47 -6.30 15.30
C SER A 206 -7.44 -4.93 15.98
N ALA A 207 -8.55 -4.19 15.93
CA ALA A 207 -8.72 -2.97 16.73
C ALA A 207 -8.49 -3.20 18.23
N LEU A 208 -8.80 -4.41 18.74
CA LEU A 208 -8.53 -4.76 20.13
C LEU A 208 -7.05 -4.90 20.42
N THR A 209 -6.28 -5.61 19.58
CA THR A 209 -4.83 -5.77 19.80
C THR A 209 -4.11 -4.43 19.68
N HIS A 210 -4.53 -3.55 18.75
CA HIS A 210 -4.04 -2.18 18.65
C HIS A 210 -4.31 -1.37 19.92
N ALA A 211 -5.54 -1.42 20.44
CA ALA A 211 -5.94 -0.64 21.59
C ALA A 211 -5.38 -1.18 22.92
N ALA A 212 -5.18 -2.51 23.05
CA ALA A 212 -4.79 -3.15 24.30
C ALA A 212 -3.45 -2.66 24.85
N GLY A 213 -2.45 -2.43 24.01
CA GLY A 213 -1.13 -1.91 24.39
C GLY A 213 -1.17 -0.48 24.96
N HIS A 214 -2.26 0.24 24.73
CA HIS A 214 -2.44 1.62 25.19
C HIS A 214 -3.32 1.76 26.44
N ALA A 215 -3.80 0.64 26.98
CA ALA A 215 -4.71 0.66 28.12
C ALA A 215 -4.02 1.10 29.42
N GLY A 216 -4.73 1.88 30.24
CA GLY A 216 -4.26 2.34 31.56
C GLY A 216 -3.22 3.45 31.56
N ARG A 217 -2.86 4.01 30.41
CA ARG A 217 -1.84 5.05 30.28
C ARG A 217 -2.36 6.43 30.72
N ALA A 218 -1.46 7.27 31.23
CA ALA A 218 -1.81 8.63 31.66
C ALA A 218 -2.23 9.52 30.50
N ALA A 219 -1.60 9.35 29.33
CA ALA A 219 -1.87 10.10 28.11
C ALA A 219 -1.88 9.18 26.88
N VAL A 220 -2.84 9.40 25.99
CA VAL A 220 -2.93 8.71 24.69
C VAL A 220 -3.04 9.80 23.61
N LEU A 221 -2.09 9.81 22.68
CA LEU A 221 -2.07 10.66 21.51
C LEU A 221 -2.50 9.84 20.31
N ARG A 222 -3.58 10.24 19.63
CA ARG A 222 -4.03 9.69 18.36
C ARG A 222 -3.72 10.69 17.25
N MET A 223 -3.13 10.21 16.15
CA MET A 223 -2.88 10.99 14.95
C MET A 223 -3.37 10.21 13.73
N ASP A 224 -3.84 10.89 12.70
CA ASP A 224 -4.43 10.28 11.49
C ASP A 224 -3.60 10.69 10.26
N LEU A 225 -3.33 9.75 9.36
CA LEU A 225 -2.66 10.03 8.10
C LEU A 225 -3.70 10.36 7.02
N ARG A 226 -3.46 11.46 6.29
CA ARG A 226 -4.36 11.86 5.19
C ARG A 226 -4.22 10.92 4.01
N ASN A 227 -5.35 10.50 3.43
CA ASN A 227 -5.40 9.76 2.16
C ASN A 227 -4.41 8.59 2.11
N PHE A 228 -4.30 7.82 3.19
CA PHE A 228 -3.26 6.81 3.42
C PHE A 228 -2.98 5.93 2.20
N PHE A 229 -4.01 5.33 1.58
CA PHE A 229 -3.84 4.49 0.38
C PHE A 229 -3.33 5.29 -0.83
N VAL A 230 -3.95 6.44 -1.09
CA VAL A 230 -3.60 7.30 -2.24
C VAL A 230 -2.20 7.90 -2.09
N SER A 231 -1.72 8.06 -0.86
CA SER A 231 -0.35 8.54 -0.57
C SER A 231 0.73 7.53 -0.91
N VAL A 232 0.38 6.27 -1.19
CA VAL A 232 1.34 5.24 -1.63
C VAL A 232 1.43 5.23 -3.16
N PRO A 233 2.49 5.80 -3.76
CA PRO A 233 2.65 5.87 -5.20
C PRO A 233 3.09 4.52 -5.78
N ALA A 234 2.72 4.25 -7.03
CA ALA A 234 3.07 3.02 -7.73
C ALA A 234 4.58 2.72 -7.76
N ARG A 235 5.45 3.75 -7.75
CA ARG A 235 6.91 3.53 -7.69
C ARG A 235 7.36 2.80 -6.43
N ARG A 236 6.66 3.02 -5.29
CA ARG A 236 6.96 2.34 -4.02
C ARG A 236 6.48 0.89 -4.05
N VAL A 237 5.31 0.65 -4.65
CA VAL A 237 4.78 -0.70 -4.88
C VAL A 237 5.68 -1.48 -5.84
N HIS A 238 6.16 -0.84 -6.91
CA HIS A 238 7.13 -1.45 -7.83
C HIS A 238 8.44 -1.83 -7.12
N ALA A 239 8.98 -0.91 -6.30
CA ALA A 239 10.19 -1.17 -5.53
C ALA A 239 10.01 -2.35 -4.55
N LEU A 240 8.83 -2.49 -3.93
CA LEU A 240 8.51 -3.62 -3.07
C LEU A 240 8.54 -4.95 -3.86
N PHE A 241 7.85 -5.03 -5.01
CA PHE A 241 7.86 -6.26 -5.83
C PHE A 241 9.27 -6.58 -6.34
N ALA A 242 10.04 -5.58 -6.75
CA ALA A 242 11.44 -5.79 -7.14
C ALA A 242 12.30 -6.28 -5.96
N ALA A 243 12.09 -5.75 -4.75
CA ALA A 243 12.77 -6.22 -3.53
C ALA A 243 12.39 -7.65 -3.15
N LEU A 244 11.20 -8.13 -3.51
CA LEU A 244 10.78 -9.52 -3.35
C LEU A 244 11.41 -10.48 -4.37
N GLY A 245 12.27 -9.99 -5.26
CA GLY A 245 13.01 -10.77 -6.24
C GLY A 245 12.34 -10.86 -7.62
N PHE A 246 11.17 -10.23 -7.83
CA PHE A 246 10.55 -10.24 -9.15
C PHE A 246 11.35 -9.37 -10.13
N PRO A 247 11.64 -9.88 -11.37
CA PRO A 247 12.24 -9.07 -12.41
C PRO A 247 11.45 -7.78 -12.68
N ALA A 248 12.11 -6.70 -13.06
CA ALA A 248 11.48 -5.38 -13.20
C ALA A 248 10.27 -5.37 -14.15
N SER A 249 10.28 -6.23 -15.20
CA SER A 249 9.14 -6.41 -16.11
C SER A 249 7.92 -6.99 -15.39
N VAL A 250 8.11 -8.01 -14.57
CA VAL A 250 7.04 -8.65 -13.77
C VAL A 250 6.60 -7.72 -12.63
N ALA A 251 7.55 -7.11 -11.92
CA ALA A 251 7.24 -6.11 -10.87
C ALA A 251 6.39 -4.96 -11.42
N ARG A 252 6.66 -4.50 -12.66
CA ARG A 252 5.84 -3.48 -13.33
C ARG A 252 4.43 -3.96 -13.61
N LEU A 253 4.25 -5.19 -14.09
CA LEU A 253 2.92 -5.77 -14.34
C LEU A 253 2.14 -5.97 -13.05
N LEU A 254 2.74 -6.53 -12.00
CA LEU A 254 2.15 -6.66 -10.67
C LEU A 254 1.74 -5.30 -10.10
N THR A 255 2.58 -4.27 -10.31
CA THR A 255 2.25 -2.89 -9.93
C THR A 255 1.05 -2.35 -10.70
N GLY A 256 1.00 -2.58 -12.01
CA GLY A 256 -0.13 -2.18 -12.84
C GLY A 256 -1.44 -2.85 -12.45
N LEU A 257 -1.42 -4.13 -12.05
CA LEU A 257 -2.58 -4.86 -11.54
C LEU A 257 -3.08 -4.37 -10.18
N THR A 258 -2.20 -3.76 -9.37
CA THR A 258 -2.50 -3.39 -7.97
C THR A 258 -2.62 -1.90 -7.73
N CYS A 259 -2.14 -1.06 -8.66
CA CYS A 259 -2.25 0.39 -8.62
C CYS A 259 -3.24 0.90 -9.67
N HIS A 260 -3.75 2.11 -9.44
CA HIS A 260 -4.73 2.74 -10.32
C HIS A 260 -4.48 4.25 -10.45
N ILE A 261 -4.96 4.85 -11.55
CA ILE A 261 -5.02 6.30 -11.74
C ILE A 261 -6.50 6.68 -11.80
N THR A 262 -6.96 7.51 -10.87
CA THR A 262 -8.35 7.97 -10.88
C THR A 262 -8.58 8.87 -12.11
N PRO A 263 -9.57 8.56 -12.97
CA PRO A 263 -9.90 9.43 -14.10
C PRO A 263 -10.32 10.82 -13.63
N LYS A 264 -9.79 11.86 -14.27
CA LYS A 264 -10.10 13.27 -13.93
C LYS A 264 -11.58 13.57 -13.91
N ALA A 265 -12.36 12.93 -14.80
CA ALA A 265 -13.82 13.09 -14.87
C ALA A 265 -14.50 12.74 -13.54
N VAL A 266 -14.13 11.60 -12.90
CA VAL A 266 -14.69 11.14 -11.62
C VAL A 266 -14.52 12.19 -10.51
N LEU A 267 -13.37 12.85 -10.49
CA LEU A 267 -13.08 13.88 -9.49
C LEU A 267 -13.75 15.21 -9.81
N ARG A 268 -13.85 15.57 -11.10
CA ARG A 268 -14.54 16.80 -11.55
C ARG A 268 -16.04 16.77 -11.27
N GLU A 269 -16.69 15.63 -11.49
CA GLU A 269 -18.11 15.42 -11.16
C GLU A 269 -18.40 15.75 -9.67
N GLN A 270 -17.55 15.27 -8.77
CA GLN A 270 -17.70 15.54 -7.33
C GLN A 270 -17.36 17.00 -6.96
N LEU A 271 -16.40 17.62 -7.62
CA LEU A 271 -16.10 19.04 -7.40
C LEU A 271 -17.26 19.92 -7.86
N ALA A 272 -17.84 19.62 -9.01
CA ALA A 272 -19.02 20.34 -9.53
C ALA A 272 -20.22 20.20 -8.60
N ALA A 273 -20.52 18.99 -8.11
CA ALA A 273 -21.60 18.76 -7.17
C ALA A 273 -21.42 19.56 -5.86
N ARG A 274 -20.20 19.61 -5.32
CA ARG A 274 -19.88 20.40 -4.12
C ARG A 274 -19.93 21.91 -4.35
N ALA A 275 -19.53 22.37 -5.51
CA ALA A 275 -19.60 23.79 -5.86
C ALA A 275 -21.08 24.25 -5.96
N ALA A 276 -21.94 23.41 -6.55
CA ALA A 276 -23.37 23.65 -6.64
C ALA A 276 -24.04 23.72 -5.24
N ASP A 277 -23.71 22.75 -4.37
CA ASP A 277 -24.25 22.65 -2.99
C ASP A 277 -23.88 23.86 -2.11
N ARG A 278 -22.73 24.51 -2.35
CA ARG A 278 -22.23 25.66 -1.58
C ARG A 278 -22.44 27.02 -2.25
N GLY A 279 -23.13 27.07 -3.38
CA GLY A 279 -23.30 28.30 -4.16
C GLY A 279 -22.00 28.93 -4.71
N TYR A 280 -20.90 28.14 -4.71
CA TYR A 280 -19.56 28.60 -5.10
C TYR A 280 -19.24 28.26 -6.53
N ARG A 281 -19.03 29.28 -7.37
CA ARG A 281 -18.68 29.11 -8.80
C ARG A 281 -17.17 29.23 -9.11
N GLY A 282 -16.29 29.11 -8.12
CA GLY A 282 -14.86 29.29 -8.27
C GLY A 282 -14.04 27.99 -8.22
N TYR A 283 -12.81 28.06 -8.81
CA TYR A 283 -11.81 27.00 -8.71
C TYR A 283 -11.20 26.96 -7.30
N ASP A 284 -11.44 25.88 -6.53
CA ASP A 284 -10.81 25.68 -5.23
C ASP A 284 -9.42 25.05 -5.41
N ALA A 285 -8.39 25.89 -5.50
CA ALA A 285 -6.99 25.48 -5.63
C ALA A 285 -6.50 24.64 -4.44
N ALA A 286 -7.09 24.80 -3.24
CA ALA A 286 -6.75 24.01 -2.05
C ALA A 286 -7.34 22.59 -2.16
N ALA A 287 -8.59 22.49 -2.62
CA ALA A 287 -9.19 21.18 -2.91
C ALA A 287 -8.40 20.44 -4.02
N TRP A 288 -8.02 21.15 -5.07
CA TRP A 288 -7.25 20.59 -6.19
C TRP A 288 -5.87 20.08 -5.75
N ARG A 289 -5.14 20.83 -4.92
CA ARG A 289 -3.85 20.37 -4.34
C ARG A 289 -4.03 19.11 -3.49
N ASN A 290 -5.12 19.02 -2.73
CA ASN A 290 -5.44 17.82 -1.94
C ASN A 290 -5.75 16.60 -2.82
N TRP A 291 -6.08 16.79 -4.10
CA TRP A 291 -6.47 15.74 -5.04
C TRP A 291 -5.37 15.39 -6.06
N SER A 292 -4.27 16.12 -6.06
CA SER A 292 -3.16 15.89 -7.02
C SER A 292 -2.62 14.45 -6.98
N ALA A 293 -2.57 13.85 -5.79
CA ALA A 293 -2.12 12.46 -5.61
C ALA A 293 -3.01 11.42 -6.34
N TRP A 294 -4.30 11.74 -6.57
CA TRP A 294 -5.23 10.87 -7.29
C TRP A 294 -4.97 10.80 -8.80
N PHE A 295 -4.27 11.79 -9.34
CA PHE A 295 -3.89 11.85 -10.75
C PHE A 295 -2.59 11.11 -11.07
N ALA A 296 -1.88 10.65 -10.06
CA ALA A 296 -0.74 9.76 -10.19
C ALA A 296 -1.15 8.31 -9.87
N PRO A 297 -0.44 7.30 -10.39
CA PRO A 297 -0.69 5.91 -10.04
C PRO A 297 -0.49 5.68 -8.54
N HIS A 298 -1.53 5.18 -7.87
CA HIS A 298 -1.59 4.99 -6.41
C HIS A 298 -2.33 3.71 -6.04
N LEU A 299 -2.37 3.37 -4.74
CA LEU A 299 -3.17 2.24 -4.23
C LEU A 299 -4.65 2.62 -4.19
N PRO A 300 -5.53 1.90 -4.92
CA PRO A 300 -6.97 2.18 -4.94
C PRO A 300 -7.63 1.82 -3.61
N GLN A 301 -8.48 2.72 -3.11
CA GLN A 301 -9.26 2.47 -1.91
C GLN A 301 -10.48 1.61 -2.22
N GLY A 302 -10.39 0.30 -2.03
CA GLY A 302 -11.45 -0.69 -2.31
C GLY A 302 -10.91 -1.96 -2.98
N ALA A 303 -9.61 -1.96 -3.35
CA ALA A 303 -8.95 -3.16 -3.87
C ALA A 303 -8.49 -4.08 -2.72
N PRO A 304 -8.59 -5.41 -2.88
CA PRO A 304 -8.21 -6.35 -1.82
C PRO A 304 -6.72 -6.35 -1.47
N SER A 305 -5.84 -6.05 -2.43
CA SER A 305 -4.39 -5.98 -2.21
C SER A 305 -3.91 -4.69 -1.53
N SER A 306 -4.67 -3.59 -1.66
CA SER A 306 -4.25 -2.27 -1.17
C SER A 306 -3.95 -2.23 0.34
N PRO A 307 -4.72 -2.87 1.23
CA PRO A 307 -4.44 -2.81 2.67
C PRO A 307 -3.08 -3.38 3.06
N VAL A 308 -2.70 -4.55 2.54
CA VAL A 308 -1.41 -5.17 2.83
C VAL A 308 -0.27 -4.41 2.16
N LEU A 309 -0.43 -4.01 0.89
CA LEU A 309 0.56 -3.18 0.19
C LEU A 309 0.82 -1.86 0.91
N ALA A 310 -0.22 -1.21 1.43
CA ALA A 310 -0.07 0.02 2.20
C ALA A 310 0.74 -0.21 3.48
N ASN A 311 0.50 -1.30 4.20
CA ASN A 311 1.28 -1.66 5.38
C ASN A 311 2.75 -1.91 5.04
N LEU A 312 3.03 -2.67 3.99
CA LEU A 312 4.40 -2.98 3.56
C LEU A 312 5.14 -1.73 3.07
N CYS A 313 4.46 -0.86 2.32
CA CYS A 313 5.02 0.42 1.88
C CYS A 313 5.22 1.44 3.02
N ALA A 314 4.51 1.29 4.13
CA ALA A 314 4.68 2.11 5.34
C ALA A 314 5.70 1.52 6.33
N PHE A 315 6.41 0.44 5.98
CA PHE A 315 7.36 -0.23 6.87
C PHE A 315 8.42 0.74 7.44
N ASN A 316 9.06 1.54 6.61
CA ASN A 316 10.06 2.51 7.05
C ASN A 316 9.47 3.62 7.94
N LEU A 317 8.22 4.03 7.68
CA LEU A 317 7.50 4.93 8.57
C LEU A 317 7.37 4.31 9.97
N ASP A 318 6.95 3.04 10.04
CA ASP A 318 6.78 2.35 11.31
C ASP A 318 8.11 2.16 12.05
N VAL A 319 9.20 1.79 11.35
CA VAL A 319 10.56 1.69 11.93
C VAL A 319 10.97 3.02 12.58
N ARG A 320 10.83 4.12 11.87
CA ARG A 320 11.23 5.45 12.38
C ARG A 320 10.34 5.93 13.52
N LEU A 321 9.04 5.67 13.47
CA LEU A 321 8.11 6.04 14.53
C LEU A 321 8.26 5.14 15.77
N ALA A 322 8.60 3.87 15.60
CA ALA A 322 8.91 2.96 16.70
C ALA A 322 10.17 3.40 17.42
N ALA A 323 11.24 3.74 16.69
CA ALA A 323 12.46 4.26 17.29
C ALA A 323 12.24 5.59 18.05
N LEU A 324 11.46 6.53 17.47
CA LEU A 324 11.07 7.76 18.17
C LEU A 324 10.27 7.46 19.44
N ALA A 325 9.38 6.47 19.40
CA ALA A 325 8.55 6.10 20.54
C ALA A 325 9.38 5.47 21.65
N GLU A 326 10.33 4.62 21.31
CA GLU A 326 11.29 4.00 22.25
C GLU A 326 12.14 5.07 22.95
N ASP A 327 12.73 5.98 22.18
CA ASP A 327 13.54 7.10 22.70
C ASP A 327 12.73 8.02 23.64
N ALA A 328 11.46 8.26 23.32
CA ALA A 328 10.56 9.07 24.15
C ALA A 328 9.93 8.30 25.33
N GLY A 329 10.19 7.01 25.50
CA GLY A 329 9.56 6.17 26.53
C GLY A 329 8.04 6.02 26.38
N VAL A 330 7.53 6.02 25.13
CA VAL A 330 6.11 5.86 24.81
C VAL A 330 5.84 4.61 23.99
N HIS A 331 4.64 4.06 24.11
CA HIS A 331 4.20 2.91 23.29
C HIS A 331 3.63 3.39 21.98
N TYR A 332 4.00 2.76 20.86
CA TYR A 332 3.52 3.06 19.51
C TYR A 332 2.86 1.85 18.85
N THR A 333 1.70 2.07 18.23
CA THR A 333 1.10 1.14 17.26
C THR A 333 0.37 1.91 16.16
N ARG A 334 0.14 1.25 15.01
CA ARG A 334 -0.61 1.80 13.88
C ARG A 334 -1.75 0.87 13.47
N TYR A 335 -2.92 1.42 13.22
CA TYR A 335 -4.04 0.73 12.62
C TYR A 335 -4.46 1.44 11.34
N ALA A 336 -4.02 0.94 10.19
CA ALA A 336 -4.16 1.60 8.89
C ALA A 336 -3.56 3.03 8.89
N ASP A 337 -4.42 4.04 8.78
CA ASP A 337 -4.10 5.47 8.84
C ASP A 337 -4.07 6.05 10.26
N ASP A 338 -4.55 5.32 11.27
CA ASP A 338 -4.54 5.75 12.67
C ASP A 338 -3.20 5.38 13.35
N LEU A 339 -2.42 6.41 13.75
CA LEU A 339 -1.23 6.27 14.60
C LEU A 339 -1.64 6.48 16.05
N ALA A 340 -1.20 5.62 16.95
CA ALA A 340 -1.44 5.74 18.38
C ALA A 340 -0.12 5.74 19.16
N PHE A 341 0.04 6.71 20.05
CA PHE A 341 1.15 6.81 20.99
C PHE A 341 0.59 6.93 22.41
N SER A 342 1.17 6.26 23.38
CA SER A 342 0.72 6.39 24.76
C SER A 342 1.86 6.29 25.75
N GLY A 343 1.72 7.01 26.83
CA GLY A 343 2.76 7.07 27.88
C GLY A 343 2.29 7.77 29.13
N GLU A 344 3.26 8.14 29.93
CA GLU A 344 3.04 8.84 31.20
C GLU A 344 2.82 10.36 30.98
N ARG A 345 2.67 11.13 32.06
CA ARG A 345 2.40 12.58 32.00
C ARG A 345 3.46 13.37 31.23
N ALA A 346 4.67 12.84 31.07
CA ALA A 346 5.73 13.48 30.27
C ALA A 346 5.32 13.65 28.80
N LEU A 347 4.65 12.66 28.21
CA LEU A 347 4.13 12.76 26.83
C LEU A 347 3.16 13.95 26.70
N ALA A 348 2.28 14.17 27.69
CA ALA A 348 1.32 15.27 27.64
C ALA A 348 2.00 16.64 27.71
N ARG A 349 3.07 16.77 28.49
CA ARG A 349 3.84 18.03 28.62
C ARG A 349 4.63 18.37 27.34
N GLY A 350 5.20 17.36 26.69
CA GLY A 350 6.00 17.52 25.47
C GLY A 350 5.24 17.32 24.16
N VAL A 351 3.91 17.23 24.19
CA VAL A 351 3.09 16.74 23.07
C VAL A 351 3.25 17.54 21.78
N GLU A 352 3.40 18.86 21.85
CA GLU A 352 3.54 19.69 20.65
C GLU A 352 4.86 19.47 19.92
N GLY A 353 5.97 19.31 20.67
CA GLY A 353 7.25 18.89 20.13
C GLY A 353 7.17 17.51 19.48
N PHE A 354 6.59 16.56 20.20
CA PHE A 354 6.42 15.19 19.73
C PHE A 354 5.59 15.11 18.43
N LYS A 355 4.44 15.80 18.36
CA LYS A 355 3.61 15.90 17.14
C LYS A 355 4.39 16.44 15.94
N ARG A 356 5.23 17.45 16.14
CA ARG A 356 6.07 18.03 15.06
C ARG A 356 7.07 17.00 14.53
N ILE A 357 7.73 16.26 15.41
CA ILE A 357 8.69 15.23 15.00
C ILE A 357 7.96 14.11 14.23
N VAL A 358 6.82 13.61 14.74
CA VAL A 358 6.00 12.62 14.04
C VAL A 358 5.58 13.12 12.65
N ALA A 359 5.14 14.37 12.55
CA ALA A 359 4.73 14.96 11.27
C ALA A 359 5.92 15.08 10.29
N THR A 360 7.12 15.42 10.78
CA THR A 360 8.35 15.49 9.96
C THR A 360 8.75 14.11 9.46
N ILE A 361 8.71 13.08 10.31
CA ILE A 361 8.99 11.70 9.93
C ILE A 361 7.97 11.24 8.87
N ALA A 362 6.68 11.48 9.12
CA ALA A 362 5.63 11.11 8.18
C ALA A 362 5.83 11.79 6.81
N ALA A 363 6.16 13.08 6.79
CA ALA A 363 6.43 13.83 5.56
C ALA A 363 7.64 13.28 4.81
N GLY A 364 8.72 12.94 5.50
CA GLY A 364 9.91 12.31 4.91
C GLY A 364 9.61 10.95 4.29
N GLU A 365 8.61 10.23 4.82
CA GLU A 365 8.12 8.97 4.26
C GLU A 365 6.96 9.15 3.25
N GLY A 366 6.66 10.39 2.84
CA GLY A 366 5.65 10.70 1.82
C GLY A 366 4.20 10.62 2.32
N PHE A 367 3.98 10.65 3.63
CA PHE A 367 2.67 10.72 4.26
C PHE A 367 2.44 12.09 4.89
N ALA A 368 1.18 12.48 5.05
CA ALA A 368 0.82 13.75 5.68
C ALA A 368 -0.11 13.51 6.87
N VAL A 369 0.23 14.07 8.03
CA VAL A 369 -0.61 14.02 9.22
C VAL A 369 -1.82 14.95 9.08
N ASN A 370 -2.97 14.49 9.55
CA ASN A 370 -4.21 15.25 9.63
C ASN A 370 -4.31 15.96 10.99
N ALA A 371 -3.88 17.21 11.05
CA ALA A 371 -3.90 17.98 12.28
C ALA A 371 -5.30 18.08 12.92
N ARG A 372 -6.38 18.16 12.10
CA ARG A 372 -7.78 18.26 12.60
C ARG A 372 -8.27 16.99 13.30
N LYS A 373 -7.64 15.85 13.04
CA LYS A 373 -7.96 14.55 13.65
C LYS A 373 -6.90 14.11 14.67
N THR A 374 -5.94 14.96 14.98
CA THR A 374 -4.94 14.71 16.00
C THR A 374 -5.50 15.10 17.36
N HIS A 375 -5.59 14.13 18.27
CA HIS A 375 -6.17 14.32 19.60
C HIS A 375 -5.28 13.72 20.68
N LEU A 376 -4.96 14.55 21.69
CA LEU A 376 -4.41 14.09 22.97
C LEU A 376 -5.55 13.82 23.93
N MET A 377 -5.60 12.64 24.51
CA MET A 377 -6.60 12.21 25.49
C MET A 377 -5.89 11.90 26.81
N LEU A 378 -6.20 12.68 27.83
CA LEU A 378 -5.70 12.43 29.19
C LEU A 378 -6.58 11.42 29.92
N ARG A 379 -6.05 10.79 31.00
CA ARG A 379 -6.78 9.80 31.80
C ARG A 379 -8.09 10.32 32.40
N SER A 380 -8.19 11.64 32.64
CA SER A 380 -9.41 12.30 33.10
C SER A 380 -10.52 12.35 32.04
N GLN A 381 -10.18 12.13 30.78
CA GLN A 381 -11.09 12.10 29.65
C GLN A 381 -11.25 10.68 29.13
N ARG A 382 -12.25 10.48 28.25
CA ARG A 382 -12.39 9.19 27.58
C ARG A 382 -11.26 9.00 26.57
N GLN A 383 -10.38 8.03 26.82
CA GLN A 383 -9.36 7.58 25.90
C GLN A 383 -9.94 6.49 24.99
N GLN A 384 -9.92 6.71 23.68
CA GLN A 384 -10.53 5.80 22.71
C GLN A 384 -9.68 5.67 21.45
N LEU A 385 -9.35 4.44 21.05
CA LEU A 385 -8.61 4.08 19.84
C LEU A 385 -9.46 3.10 19.01
N THR A 386 -9.63 3.36 17.72
CA THR A 386 -10.38 2.49 16.78
C THR A 386 -11.72 1.96 17.35
N GLY A 387 -12.43 2.79 18.10
CA GLY A 387 -13.72 2.44 18.72
C GLY A 387 -13.61 1.80 20.12
N VAL A 388 -12.43 1.38 20.57
CA VAL A 388 -12.19 0.74 21.86
C VAL A 388 -11.78 1.76 22.90
N VAL A 389 -12.45 1.78 24.08
CA VAL A 389 -12.08 2.59 25.25
C VAL A 389 -10.90 1.94 25.97
N VAL A 390 -9.87 2.75 26.33
CA VAL A 390 -8.61 2.24 26.91
C VAL A 390 -8.19 2.89 28.24
N ASN A 391 -9.08 3.60 28.91
CA ASN A 391 -8.76 4.29 30.18
C ASN A 391 -8.13 3.40 31.26
N ALA A 392 -8.63 2.19 31.46
CA ALA A 392 -8.09 1.24 32.43
C ALA A 392 -7.80 -0.12 31.78
N ARG A 393 -8.70 -0.57 30.95
CA ARG A 393 -8.62 -1.82 30.16
C ARG A 393 -9.46 -1.66 28.89
N PRO A 394 -9.22 -2.45 27.84
CA PRO A 394 -10.05 -2.44 26.65
C PRO A 394 -11.52 -2.64 27.01
N ASN A 395 -12.39 -1.77 26.49
CA ASN A 395 -13.82 -1.81 26.79
C ASN A 395 -14.61 -1.14 25.64
N VAL A 396 -15.93 -1.31 25.67
CA VAL A 396 -16.86 -0.56 24.82
C VAL A 396 -17.28 0.73 25.55
N ARG A 397 -17.78 1.68 24.78
CA ARG A 397 -18.42 2.89 25.35
C ARG A 397 -19.58 2.47 26.24
N ARG A 398 -19.74 3.20 27.36
CA ARG A 398 -20.84 2.94 28.30
C ARG A 398 -22.20 3.05 27.60
N ASP A 399 -22.37 4.09 26.79
CA ASP A 399 -23.61 4.37 26.05
C ASP A 399 -23.96 3.20 25.09
N ASP A 400 -22.97 2.63 24.40
CA ASP A 400 -23.17 1.50 23.47
C ASP A 400 -23.57 0.23 24.22
N TYR A 401 -22.98 0.00 25.41
CA TYR A 401 -23.35 -1.10 26.28
C TYR A 401 -24.79 -0.96 26.82
N GLU A 402 -25.12 0.21 27.38
CA GLU A 402 -26.45 0.44 27.95
C GLU A 402 -27.54 0.41 26.87
N ARG A 403 -27.26 0.97 25.68
CA ARG A 403 -28.17 0.89 24.54
C ARG A 403 -28.42 -0.56 24.11
N LEU A 404 -27.37 -1.36 23.97
CA LEU A 404 -27.52 -2.77 23.57
C LEU A 404 -28.27 -3.57 24.65
N LYS A 405 -27.98 -3.33 25.93
CA LYS A 405 -28.69 -3.94 27.07
C LYS A 405 -30.18 -3.59 27.03
N ALA A 406 -30.54 -2.32 26.80
CA ALA A 406 -31.93 -1.89 26.71
C ALA A 406 -32.65 -2.55 25.51
N ILE A 407 -32.02 -2.61 24.33
CA ILE A 407 -32.58 -3.27 23.16
C ILE A 407 -32.89 -4.76 23.48
N LEU A 408 -31.92 -5.50 24.05
CA LEU A 408 -32.08 -6.91 24.38
C LEU A 408 -33.18 -7.12 25.43
N HIS A 409 -33.25 -6.26 26.46
CA HIS A 409 -34.29 -6.28 27.47
C HIS A 409 -35.69 -6.07 26.87
N ASN A 410 -35.83 -5.05 26.01
CA ASN A 410 -37.09 -4.76 25.35
C ASN A 410 -37.51 -5.87 24.39
N CYS A 411 -36.57 -6.48 23.65
CA CYS A 411 -36.85 -7.64 22.80
C CYS A 411 -37.38 -8.82 23.60
N ALA A 412 -36.82 -9.07 24.79
CA ALA A 412 -37.27 -10.18 25.65
C ALA A 412 -38.66 -9.93 26.25
N ARG A 413 -39.01 -8.66 26.53
CA ARG A 413 -40.31 -8.30 27.14
C ARG A 413 -41.44 -8.05 26.15
N HIS A 414 -41.14 -7.45 25.03
CA HIS A 414 -42.14 -6.91 24.08
C HIS A 414 -41.99 -7.47 22.66
N GLY A 415 -41.08 -8.43 22.46
CA GLY A 415 -40.75 -8.97 21.17
C GLY A 415 -39.75 -8.10 20.37
N PRO A 416 -39.08 -8.69 19.35
CA PRO A 416 -38.03 -8.02 18.60
C PRO A 416 -38.53 -7.01 17.57
N ALA A 417 -39.77 -7.12 17.08
CA ALA A 417 -40.31 -6.30 16.00
C ALA A 417 -40.22 -4.79 16.27
N GLY A 418 -40.63 -4.34 17.47
CA GLY A 418 -40.59 -2.94 17.87
C GLY A 418 -39.18 -2.35 18.09
N GLN A 419 -38.15 -3.19 18.17
CA GLN A 419 -36.76 -2.79 18.35
C GLN A 419 -35.97 -2.76 17.03
N ASN A 420 -36.44 -3.42 15.97
CA ASN A 420 -35.84 -3.41 14.65
C ASN A 420 -36.23 -2.14 13.86
N ARG A 421 -35.84 -0.97 14.36
CA ARG A 421 -36.21 0.32 13.78
C ARG A 421 -35.57 0.60 12.42
N GLU A 422 -34.46 -0.10 12.10
CA GLU A 422 -33.73 0.03 10.83
C GLU A 422 -34.21 -0.98 9.78
N GLY A 423 -35.21 -1.84 10.11
CA GLY A 423 -35.76 -2.82 9.20
C GLY A 423 -34.72 -3.86 8.73
N LEU A 424 -33.79 -4.27 9.61
CA LEU A 424 -32.73 -5.20 9.25
C LEU A 424 -33.32 -6.58 8.94
N PRO A 425 -32.98 -7.21 7.79
CA PRO A 425 -33.55 -8.51 7.40
C PRO A 425 -33.28 -9.62 8.42
N ASP A 426 -32.07 -9.64 9.01
CA ASP A 426 -31.70 -10.59 10.05
C ASP A 426 -31.27 -9.83 11.31
N PHE A 427 -32.28 -9.37 12.06
CA PHE A 427 -32.06 -8.62 13.30
C PHE A 427 -31.45 -9.47 14.41
N ARG A 428 -31.76 -10.79 14.43
CA ARG A 428 -31.17 -11.76 15.37
C ARG A 428 -29.66 -11.86 15.19
N ALA A 429 -29.20 -12.12 13.97
CA ALA A 429 -27.77 -12.18 13.67
C ALA A 429 -27.07 -10.84 13.93
N HIS A 430 -27.72 -9.69 13.62
CA HIS A 430 -27.20 -8.37 13.96
C HIS A 430 -26.94 -8.20 15.46
N LEU A 431 -27.92 -8.53 16.31
CA LEU A 431 -27.75 -8.44 17.77
C LEU A 431 -26.73 -9.45 18.30
N ALA A 432 -26.72 -10.67 17.78
CA ALA A 432 -25.71 -11.68 18.13
C ALA A 432 -24.29 -11.20 17.79
N GLY A 433 -24.08 -10.61 16.63
CA GLY A 433 -22.79 -10.02 16.24
C GLY A 433 -22.35 -8.90 17.20
N ARG A 434 -23.25 -8.01 17.59
CA ARG A 434 -22.97 -6.95 18.58
C ARG A 434 -22.60 -7.48 19.94
N VAL A 435 -23.33 -8.50 20.43
CA VAL A 435 -23.03 -9.17 21.71
C VAL A 435 -21.68 -9.87 21.65
N ALA A 436 -21.37 -10.59 20.58
CA ALA A 436 -20.10 -11.27 20.37
C ALA A 436 -18.93 -10.28 20.33
N HIS A 437 -19.08 -9.15 19.60
CA HIS A 437 -18.09 -8.09 19.58
C HIS A 437 -17.81 -7.54 21.00
N LEU A 438 -18.85 -7.26 21.75
CA LEU A 438 -18.72 -6.77 23.13
C LEU A 438 -18.09 -7.80 24.06
N ALA A 439 -18.43 -9.09 23.91
CA ALA A 439 -17.84 -10.16 24.69
C ALA A 439 -16.33 -10.29 24.48
N ARG A 440 -15.84 -10.04 23.27
CA ARG A 440 -14.39 -10.00 22.99
C ARG A 440 -13.67 -8.88 23.73
N LEU A 441 -14.33 -7.73 23.94
CA LEU A 441 -13.76 -6.55 24.62
C LEU A 441 -13.92 -6.66 26.15
N ASN A 442 -15.03 -7.20 26.61
CA ASN A 442 -15.35 -7.37 28.03
C ASN A 442 -16.16 -8.65 28.25
N PRO A 443 -15.49 -9.78 28.54
CA PRO A 443 -16.15 -11.09 28.71
C PRO A 443 -17.29 -11.11 29.75
N ALA A 444 -17.10 -10.43 30.88
CA ALA A 444 -18.12 -10.41 31.95
C ALA A 444 -19.41 -9.67 31.52
N ARG A 445 -19.27 -8.53 30.83
CA ARG A 445 -20.42 -7.82 30.26
C ARG A 445 -21.02 -8.59 29.09
N GLY A 446 -20.19 -9.22 28.25
CA GLY A 446 -20.63 -10.05 27.14
C GLY A 446 -21.50 -11.22 27.61
N ALA A 447 -21.08 -11.95 28.65
CA ALA A 447 -21.84 -13.06 29.22
C ALA A 447 -23.24 -12.65 29.74
N ARG A 448 -23.35 -11.44 30.32
CA ARG A 448 -24.65 -10.89 30.73
C ARG A 448 -25.57 -10.63 29.54
N LEU A 449 -25.05 -9.99 28.50
CA LEU A 449 -25.84 -9.70 27.29
C LEU A 449 -26.18 -10.97 26.50
N ALA A 450 -25.30 -11.98 26.49
CA ALA A 450 -25.58 -13.28 25.87
C ALA A 450 -26.77 -13.99 26.52
N ARG A 451 -26.86 -13.93 27.84
CA ARG A 451 -28.04 -14.45 28.56
C ARG A 451 -29.33 -13.69 28.19
N SER A 452 -29.26 -12.35 28.10
CA SER A 452 -30.42 -11.56 27.68
C SER A 452 -30.81 -11.85 26.23
N LEU A 453 -29.84 -12.09 25.34
CA LEU A 453 -30.11 -12.48 23.94
C LEU A 453 -30.77 -13.85 23.82
N ALA A 454 -30.32 -14.83 24.62
CA ALA A 454 -30.87 -16.17 24.65
C ALA A 454 -32.32 -16.23 25.20
N ALA A 455 -32.72 -15.25 26.02
CA ALA A 455 -34.07 -15.16 26.59
C ALA A 455 -35.09 -14.54 25.61
N ILE A 456 -34.69 -14.10 24.40
CA ILE A 456 -35.60 -13.53 23.43
C ILE A 456 -36.33 -14.63 22.66
N ALA A 457 -37.65 -14.59 22.65
CA ALA A 457 -38.49 -15.42 21.78
C ALA A 457 -38.43 -14.76 20.35
N TRP A 458 -37.84 -15.49 19.42
CA TRP A 458 -37.78 -15.06 18.02
C TRP A 458 -38.97 -15.63 17.26
N PRO A 459 -39.65 -14.84 16.44
CA PRO A 459 -40.61 -15.37 15.49
C PRO A 459 -39.90 -16.30 14.49
N ASP A 460 -40.57 -17.36 14.07
CA ASP A 460 -40.11 -18.35 13.09
C ASP A 460 -39.87 -17.71 11.72
#